data_2044c4d57c8faa7ed31efcd464ca8b91
#
_entry.id   2044c4d57c8faa7ed31efcd464ca8b91
#
_cell.length_a   1.000
_cell.length_b   1.000
_cell.length_c   1.000
_cell.angle_alpha   90.00
_cell.angle_beta   90.00
_cell.angle_gamma   90.00
#
_symmetry.space_group_name_H-M   'P 1'
#
loop_
_entity.id
_entity.type
_entity.pdbx_description
1 polymer ?
#
loop_
_entity_poly.entity_id
_entity_poly.type
_entity_poly.pdbx_seq_one_letter_code
_entity_poly.pdbx_strand_id
1 'polypeptide(L)'
;MLNLYQQLQEIAMSTTIICVGQSVCPVKGKYNSAGFDAAVAASQEAAILPYNGKQYNPAGRIVLLGEGRLARETADQMILPCKAEIDPLLNEIPLRSFMDTDREYPAETWLRKAAGQRKHGDVRQSESRMQVIERADRLIERIQGKDCILVTYPLFLAELLDRLRIHSYVVQRTGMLKIQPLERFVISRKDEHCGGCQHNCFLSNPGCGVGRDKAMRKGLQVRS
;
A
#
# COMPACT_ATOMS: atom_id res chain seq x y z
N MET A 1 -13.35 -9.05 31.91
CA MET A 1 -11.97 -9.60 31.85
C MET A 1 -11.77 -10.12 30.45
N LEU A 2 -11.17 -9.34 29.57
CA LEU A 2 -10.71 -9.79 28.25
C LEU A 2 -9.58 -10.80 28.50
N ASN A 3 -9.73 -11.98 27.90
CA ASN A 3 -8.88 -13.14 28.11
C ASN A 3 -7.42 -12.80 27.74
N LEU A 4 -6.47 -13.19 28.57
CA LEU A 4 -5.01 -13.03 28.32
C LEU A 4 -4.59 -13.48 26.90
N TYR A 5 -5.32 -14.43 26.32
CA TYR A 5 -5.15 -14.88 24.95
C TYR A 5 -5.47 -13.80 23.89
N GLN A 6 -6.43 -12.92 24.14
CA GLN A 6 -6.73 -11.81 23.22
C GLN A 6 -5.68 -10.70 23.32
N GLN A 7 -5.10 -10.49 24.52
CA GLN A 7 -4.00 -9.55 24.70
C GLN A 7 -2.68 -10.06 24.10
N LEU A 8 -2.45 -11.38 24.06
CA LEU A 8 -1.28 -11.98 23.43
C LEU A 8 -1.39 -12.05 21.89
N GLN A 9 -2.59 -11.99 21.32
CA GLN A 9 -2.80 -11.89 19.87
C GLN A 9 -2.51 -10.47 19.31
N GLU A 10 -2.44 -9.44 20.18
CA GLU A 10 -2.05 -8.07 19.77
C GLU A 10 -0.52 -7.90 19.63
N ILE A 11 0.29 -8.90 19.98
CA ILE A 11 1.76 -8.85 19.89
C ILE A 11 2.28 -9.46 18.57
N ALA A 12 1.42 -9.92 17.67
CA ALA A 12 1.87 -10.25 16.32
C ALA A 12 2.34 -8.96 15.64
N MET A 13 3.62 -8.89 15.30
CA MET A 13 4.24 -7.74 14.63
C MET A 13 3.44 -7.41 13.37
N SER A 14 2.63 -6.37 13.42
CA SER A 14 1.74 -5.97 12.35
C SER A 14 2.17 -4.62 11.80
N THR A 15 2.48 -4.55 10.52
CA THR A 15 2.71 -3.27 9.85
C THR A 15 1.39 -2.68 9.39
N THR A 16 1.17 -1.41 9.72
CA THR A 16 0.03 -0.64 9.23
C THR A 16 0.48 0.24 8.07
N ILE A 17 -0.22 0.18 6.94
CA ILE A 17 0.02 1.06 5.80
C ILE A 17 -1.15 2.04 5.68
N ILE A 18 -0.85 3.31 5.52
CA ILE A 18 -1.82 4.39 5.33
C ILE A 18 -1.60 4.99 3.94
N CYS A 19 -2.65 5.04 3.14
CA CYS A 19 -2.63 5.78 1.89
C CYS A 19 -2.70 7.28 2.18
N VAL A 20 -1.89 8.10 1.49
CA VAL A 20 -1.93 9.56 1.64
C VAL A 20 -3.34 10.13 1.42
N GLY A 21 -3.61 11.26 2.07
CA GLY A 21 -4.86 12.00 1.94
C GLY A 21 -5.06 12.56 0.53
N GLN A 22 -6.30 12.89 0.20
CA GLN A 22 -6.63 13.50 -1.07
C GLN A 22 -6.06 14.91 -1.15
N SER A 23 -5.31 15.21 -2.21
CA SER A 23 -4.84 16.56 -2.52
C SER A 23 -6.01 17.52 -2.72
N VAL A 24 -5.88 18.75 -2.22
CA VAL A 24 -6.83 19.86 -2.53
C VAL A 24 -6.78 20.27 -4.00
N CYS A 25 -5.68 19.95 -4.71
CA CYS A 25 -5.47 20.20 -6.13
C CYS A 25 -5.37 18.90 -6.93
N PRO A 26 -6.44 18.10 -7.05
CA PRO A 26 -6.38 16.85 -7.80
C PRO A 26 -6.23 17.12 -9.30
N VAL A 27 -5.50 16.23 -10.00
CA VAL A 27 -5.32 16.32 -11.46
C VAL A 27 -6.64 16.01 -12.17
N LYS A 28 -7.36 17.07 -12.56
CA LYS A 28 -8.69 17.01 -13.21
C LYS A 28 -8.79 18.05 -14.32
N GLY A 29 -9.57 17.73 -15.34
CA GLY A 29 -9.78 18.63 -16.48
C GLY A 29 -9.05 18.19 -17.74
N LYS A 30 -8.74 19.13 -18.62
CA LYS A 30 -8.01 18.89 -19.87
C LYS A 30 -6.66 19.62 -19.83
N TYR A 31 -5.66 18.98 -20.36
CA TYR A 31 -4.30 19.50 -20.38
C TYR A 31 -3.61 19.16 -21.71
N ASN A 32 -2.72 20.04 -22.17
CA ASN A 32 -1.62 19.66 -23.05
C ASN A 32 -0.49 18.98 -22.23
N SER A 33 0.60 18.58 -22.85
CA SER A 33 1.68 17.86 -22.17
C SER A 33 2.30 18.65 -21.01
N ALA A 34 2.66 19.89 -21.22
CA ALA A 34 3.26 20.74 -20.21
C ALA A 34 2.29 21.04 -19.05
N GLY A 35 1.02 21.30 -19.38
CA GLY A 35 -0.04 21.52 -18.40
C GLY A 35 -0.31 20.28 -17.53
N PHE A 36 -0.27 19.08 -18.11
CA PHE A 36 -0.41 17.84 -17.35
C PHE A 36 0.75 17.64 -16.37
N ASP A 37 1.99 17.79 -16.84
CA ASP A 37 3.18 17.63 -15.99
C ASP A 37 3.17 18.65 -14.84
N ALA A 38 2.79 19.91 -15.11
CA ALA A 38 2.63 20.93 -14.08
C ALA A 38 1.50 20.62 -13.09
N ALA A 39 0.36 20.09 -13.56
CA ALA A 39 -0.75 19.70 -12.70
C ALA A 39 -0.40 18.52 -11.78
N VAL A 40 0.37 17.54 -12.26
CA VAL A 40 0.88 16.42 -11.46
C VAL A 40 1.80 16.96 -10.36
N ALA A 41 2.77 17.81 -10.69
CA ALA A 41 3.68 18.40 -9.72
C ALA A 41 2.90 19.25 -8.67
N ALA A 42 1.98 20.11 -9.12
CA ALA A 42 1.16 20.90 -8.21
C ALA A 42 0.30 20.05 -7.27
N SER A 43 -0.23 18.92 -7.76
CA SER A 43 -1.02 17.99 -6.94
C SER A 43 -0.19 17.34 -5.82
N GLN A 44 1.09 17.05 -6.07
CA GLN A 44 1.99 16.45 -5.09
C GLN A 44 2.44 17.45 -4.01
N GLU A 45 2.58 18.72 -4.37
CA GLU A 45 2.98 19.81 -3.47
C GLU A 45 1.81 20.50 -2.76
N ALA A 46 0.57 20.15 -3.11
CA ALA A 46 -0.61 20.74 -2.49
C ALA A 46 -0.87 20.14 -1.09
N ALA A 47 -1.68 20.85 -0.29
CA ALA A 47 -2.19 20.34 0.97
C ALA A 47 -3.17 19.17 0.75
N ILE A 48 -3.41 18.37 1.79
CA ILE A 48 -4.49 17.39 1.79
C ILE A 48 -5.80 18.01 2.28
N LEU A 49 -6.93 17.40 1.90
CA LEU A 49 -8.22 17.74 2.49
C LEU A 49 -8.20 17.40 3.99
N PRO A 50 -8.87 18.19 4.84
CA PRO A 50 -8.91 17.97 6.29
C PRO A 50 -9.44 16.57 6.65
N TYR A 51 -8.77 15.94 7.59
CA TYR A 51 -9.20 14.67 8.18
C TYR A 51 -9.89 14.94 9.52
N ASN A 52 -11.15 14.56 9.62
CA ASN A 52 -11.96 14.74 10.83
C ASN A 52 -12.13 13.47 11.67
N GLY A 53 -11.31 12.44 11.39
CA GLY A 53 -11.37 11.16 12.09
C GLY A 53 -10.48 11.13 13.34
N LYS A 54 -10.54 9.99 14.05
CA LYS A 54 -9.70 9.77 15.21
C LYS A 54 -8.24 9.52 14.80
N GLN A 55 -7.32 10.23 15.44
CA GLN A 55 -5.90 10.01 15.24
C GLN A 55 -5.46 8.63 15.77
N TYR A 56 -4.48 8.06 15.09
CA TYR A 56 -3.92 6.76 15.40
C TYR A 56 -2.75 6.92 16.39
N ASN A 57 -2.76 6.13 17.47
CA ASN A 57 -1.64 6.10 18.41
C ASN A 57 -0.53 5.19 17.84
N PRO A 58 0.67 5.70 17.57
CA PRO A 58 1.78 4.88 17.06
C PRO A 58 2.29 3.85 18.09
N ALA A 59 2.03 4.02 19.39
CA ALA A 59 2.37 3.07 20.45
C ALA A 59 3.84 2.59 20.40
N GLY A 60 4.77 3.49 20.08
CA GLY A 60 6.21 3.20 20.01
C GLY A 60 6.68 2.54 18.71
N ARG A 61 5.78 2.34 17.73
CA ARG A 61 6.13 1.80 16.41
C ARG A 61 6.97 2.78 15.59
N ILE A 62 7.77 2.22 14.68
CA ILE A 62 8.53 3.01 13.72
C ILE A 62 7.56 3.60 12.70
N VAL A 63 7.58 4.91 12.52
CA VAL A 63 6.75 5.61 11.51
C VAL A 63 7.64 6.02 10.35
N LEU A 64 7.35 5.51 9.15
CA LEU A 64 8.09 5.81 7.91
C LEU A 64 7.17 6.53 6.93
N LEU A 65 7.66 7.60 6.34
CA LEU A 65 6.91 8.47 5.42
C LEU A 65 7.64 8.62 4.09
N GLY A 66 6.89 8.70 2.99
CA GLY A 66 7.43 9.25 1.74
C GLY A 66 7.83 10.73 1.89
N GLU A 67 8.72 11.21 1.03
CA GLU A 67 9.32 12.57 1.13
C GLU A 67 8.32 13.71 0.91
N GLY A 68 7.26 13.50 0.14
CA GLY A 68 6.35 14.56 -0.30
C GLY A 68 5.50 15.17 0.82
N ARG A 69 4.96 16.36 0.53
CA ARG A 69 4.09 17.11 1.44
C ARG A 69 2.84 16.32 1.85
N LEU A 70 2.20 15.63 0.89
CA LEU A 70 0.98 14.84 1.16
C LEU A 70 1.22 13.77 2.23
N ALA A 71 2.39 13.10 2.22
CA ALA A 71 2.69 12.08 3.22
C ALA A 71 2.89 12.70 4.62
N ARG A 72 3.58 13.83 4.71
CA ARG A 72 3.79 14.54 5.98
C ARG A 72 2.47 15.04 6.57
N GLU A 73 1.66 15.74 5.78
CA GLU A 73 0.35 16.25 6.24
C GLU A 73 -0.61 15.11 6.61
N THR A 74 -0.54 13.96 5.89
CA THR A 74 -1.32 12.78 6.26
C THR A 74 -0.89 12.24 7.63
N ALA A 75 0.42 12.14 7.88
CA ALA A 75 0.92 11.71 9.17
C ALA A 75 0.49 12.67 10.28
N ASP A 76 0.65 13.98 10.08
CA ASP A 76 0.29 15.01 11.05
C ASP A 76 -1.19 15.00 11.42
N GLN A 77 -2.07 14.69 10.46
CA GLN A 77 -3.50 14.65 10.71
C GLN A 77 -3.99 13.30 11.24
N MET A 78 -3.39 12.17 10.83
CA MET A 78 -3.88 10.83 11.17
C MET A 78 -3.16 10.16 12.32
N ILE A 79 -1.94 10.56 12.64
CA ILE A 79 -1.10 9.92 13.66
C ILE A 79 -0.85 10.92 14.79
N LEU A 80 -0.95 10.47 16.04
CA LEU A 80 -0.56 11.29 17.18
C LEU A 80 0.93 11.69 17.06
N PRO A 81 1.32 12.87 17.59
CA PRO A 81 2.69 13.38 17.48
C PRO A 81 3.73 12.32 17.87
N CYS A 82 4.66 12.04 16.96
CA CYS A 82 5.72 11.06 17.14
C CYS A 82 6.92 11.41 16.27
N LYS A 83 8.05 10.74 16.52
CA LYS A 83 9.19 10.81 15.62
C LYS A 83 8.89 9.97 14.37
N ALA A 84 8.81 10.62 13.22
CA ALA A 84 8.68 9.95 11.93
C ALA A 84 9.99 10.09 11.14
N GLU A 85 10.33 9.06 10.36
CA GLU A 85 11.48 9.01 9.48
C GLU A 85 11.06 9.08 8.03
N ILE A 86 11.79 9.84 7.23
CA ILE A 86 11.58 9.90 5.79
C ILE A 86 12.26 8.69 5.13
N ASP A 87 11.52 7.98 4.29
CA ASP A 87 12.04 6.85 3.52
C ASP A 87 11.67 7.01 2.03
N PRO A 88 12.66 7.27 1.15
CA PRO A 88 12.44 7.42 -0.29
C PRO A 88 11.79 6.20 -0.95
N LEU A 89 11.89 5.01 -0.33
CA LEU A 89 11.23 3.80 -0.83
C LEU A 89 9.69 3.94 -0.84
N LEU A 90 9.14 4.85 -0.05
CA LEU A 90 7.69 5.12 0.08
C LEU A 90 7.18 6.21 -0.86
N ASN A 91 8.04 6.79 -1.70
CA ASN A 91 7.67 7.87 -2.61
C ASN A 91 6.65 7.43 -3.67
N GLU A 92 5.88 8.39 -4.17
CA GLU A 92 4.98 8.14 -5.29
C GLU A 92 5.75 7.73 -6.56
N ILE A 93 5.07 7.01 -7.42
CA ILE A 93 5.58 6.69 -8.75
C ILE A 93 5.40 7.95 -9.62
N PRO A 94 6.51 8.57 -10.10
CA PRO A 94 6.41 9.77 -10.90
C PRO A 94 5.78 9.44 -12.26
N LEU A 95 4.71 10.13 -12.60
CA LEU A 95 4.06 10.07 -13.91
C LEU A 95 4.36 11.34 -14.69
N ARG A 96 4.71 11.16 -15.98
CA ARG A 96 4.90 12.23 -16.94
C ARG A 96 3.90 12.11 -18.09
N SER A 97 3.71 13.20 -18.82
CA SER A 97 2.95 13.22 -20.06
C SER A 97 3.44 12.11 -21.02
N PHE A 98 2.52 11.39 -21.67
CA PHE A 98 2.85 10.25 -22.52
C PHE A 98 3.45 10.66 -23.89
N MET A 99 3.34 11.92 -24.28
CA MET A 99 3.93 12.50 -25.47
C MET A 99 4.02 14.03 -25.35
N ASP A 100 4.85 14.68 -26.17
CA ASP A 100 4.88 16.14 -26.27
C ASP A 100 3.85 16.59 -27.29
N THR A 101 2.93 17.45 -26.86
CA THR A 101 1.87 18.00 -27.72
C THR A 101 1.21 19.20 -27.07
N ASP A 102 0.81 20.17 -27.90
CA ASP A 102 -0.03 21.30 -27.50
C ASP A 102 -1.53 20.96 -27.48
N ARG A 103 -1.88 19.78 -28.02
CA ARG A 103 -3.27 19.32 -28.00
C ARG A 103 -3.68 18.89 -26.60
N GLU A 104 -4.86 19.33 -26.20
CA GLU A 104 -5.42 19.00 -24.90
C GLU A 104 -6.13 17.63 -24.91
N TYR A 105 -5.91 16.86 -23.84
CA TYR A 105 -6.58 15.60 -23.55
C TYR A 105 -7.10 15.61 -22.10
N PRO A 106 -8.19 14.85 -21.81
CA PRO A 106 -8.65 14.67 -20.44
C PRO A 106 -7.55 14.07 -19.54
N ALA A 107 -7.54 14.47 -18.27
CA ALA A 107 -6.60 13.97 -17.27
C ALA A 107 -6.53 12.44 -17.22
N GLU A 108 -7.68 11.75 -17.30
CA GLU A 108 -7.76 10.29 -17.29
C GLU A 108 -7.04 9.65 -18.49
N THR A 109 -7.04 10.31 -19.64
CA THR A 109 -6.30 9.87 -20.83
C THR A 109 -4.81 9.95 -20.60
N TRP A 110 -4.32 11.06 -20.02
CA TRP A 110 -2.92 11.22 -19.65
C TRP A 110 -2.48 10.16 -18.64
N LEU A 111 -3.20 10.01 -17.53
CA LEU A 111 -2.90 9.04 -16.48
C LEU A 111 -2.88 7.59 -17.00
N ARG A 112 -3.89 7.20 -17.78
CA ARG A 112 -4.00 5.85 -18.33
C ARG A 112 -2.86 5.53 -19.30
N LYS A 113 -2.51 6.46 -20.20
CA LYS A 113 -1.45 6.26 -21.19
C LYS A 113 -0.07 6.27 -20.55
N ALA A 114 0.20 7.17 -19.60
CA ALA A 114 1.43 7.20 -18.83
C ALA A 114 1.63 5.89 -18.04
N ALA A 115 0.58 5.39 -17.38
CA ALA A 115 0.63 4.09 -16.69
C ALA A 115 0.91 2.92 -17.66
N GLY A 116 0.34 2.97 -18.88
CA GLY A 116 0.64 2.01 -19.95
C GLY A 116 2.11 2.03 -20.36
N GLN A 117 2.66 3.21 -20.64
CA GLN A 117 4.09 3.37 -20.97
C GLN A 117 5.00 2.84 -19.86
N ARG A 118 4.72 3.18 -18.59
CA ARG A 118 5.48 2.64 -17.44
C ARG A 118 5.46 1.12 -17.41
N LYS A 119 4.29 0.51 -17.65
CA LYS A 119 4.16 -0.95 -17.66
C LYS A 119 5.05 -1.61 -18.71
N HIS A 120 5.25 -0.94 -19.86
CA HIS A 120 6.08 -1.44 -20.96
C HIS A 120 7.54 -0.95 -20.89
N GLY A 121 7.93 -0.24 -19.84
CA GLY A 121 9.31 0.23 -19.65
C GLY A 121 9.71 1.37 -20.59
N ASP A 122 8.77 2.19 -21.05
CA ASP A 122 9.05 3.35 -21.89
C ASP A 122 9.93 4.35 -21.13
N VAL A 123 11.04 4.73 -21.75
CA VAL A 123 12.05 5.64 -21.18
C VAL A 123 11.51 7.03 -20.85
N ARG A 124 10.37 7.41 -21.41
CA ARG A 124 9.71 8.69 -21.09
C ARG A 124 9.22 8.73 -19.64
N GLN A 125 8.83 7.59 -19.10
CA GLN A 125 8.46 7.47 -17.70
C GLN A 125 9.73 7.23 -16.87
N SER A 126 9.96 8.06 -15.86
CA SER A 126 11.22 8.09 -15.08
C SER A 126 11.43 6.82 -14.22
N GLU A 127 10.38 6.06 -13.94
CA GLU A 127 10.46 4.80 -13.20
C GLU A 127 9.65 3.72 -13.91
N SER A 128 10.32 2.67 -14.37
CA SER A 128 9.68 1.51 -14.99
C SER A 128 8.99 0.64 -13.94
N ARG A 129 8.08 -0.24 -14.39
CA ARG A 129 7.42 -1.19 -13.47
C ARG A 129 8.42 -2.09 -12.74
N MET A 130 9.50 -2.52 -13.41
CA MET A 130 10.52 -3.37 -12.78
C MET A 130 11.24 -2.63 -11.65
N GLN A 131 11.62 -1.37 -11.86
CA GLN A 131 12.24 -0.55 -10.80
C GLN A 131 11.29 -0.35 -9.60
N VAL A 132 9.99 -0.16 -9.84
CA VAL A 132 8.99 -0.08 -8.76
C VAL A 132 8.90 -1.41 -8.00
N ILE A 133 8.91 -2.55 -8.69
CA ILE A 133 8.92 -3.87 -8.07
C ILE A 133 10.16 -4.05 -7.19
N GLU A 134 11.33 -3.75 -7.69
CA GLU A 134 12.59 -3.84 -6.92
C GLU A 134 12.58 -2.91 -5.70
N ARG A 135 11.99 -1.70 -5.84
CA ARG A 135 11.82 -0.76 -4.74
C ARG A 135 10.87 -1.30 -3.68
N ALA A 136 9.76 -1.91 -4.09
CA ALA A 136 8.80 -2.53 -3.18
C ALA A 136 9.41 -3.73 -2.45
N ASP A 137 10.19 -4.57 -3.13
CA ASP A 137 10.86 -5.72 -2.51
C ASP A 137 11.89 -5.27 -1.46
N ARG A 138 12.70 -4.24 -1.76
CA ARG A 138 13.62 -3.63 -0.77
C ARG A 138 12.89 -3.07 0.44
N LEU A 139 11.71 -2.45 0.24
CA LEU A 139 10.89 -1.97 1.35
C LEU A 139 10.39 -3.14 2.20
N ILE A 140 9.92 -4.22 1.59
CA ILE A 140 9.43 -5.42 2.28
C ILE A 140 10.56 -6.03 3.14
N GLU A 141 11.77 -6.15 2.60
CA GLU A 141 12.94 -6.62 3.35
C GLU A 141 13.27 -5.69 4.54
N ARG A 142 13.20 -4.37 4.31
CA ARG A 142 13.50 -3.36 5.35
C ARG A 142 12.53 -3.42 6.53
N ILE A 143 11.23 -3.69 6.29
CA ILE A 143 10.20 -3.74 7.34
C ILE A 143 10.01 -5.14 7.93
N GLN A 144 10.64 -6.14 7.37
CA GLN A 144 10.52 -7.52 7.85
C GLN A 144 10.90 -7.62 9.33
N GLY A 145 10.01 -8.23 10.12
CA GLY A 145 10.23 -8.40 11.56
C GLY A 145 10.16 -7.09 12.37
N LYS A 146 9.57 -6.04 11.82
CA LYS A 146 9.39 -4.75 12.51
C LYS A 146 7.93 -4.38 12.60
N ASP A 147 7.55 -3.76 13.69
CA ASP A 147 6.23 -3.15 13.87
C ASP A 147 6.29 -1.70 13.38
N CYS A 148 5.70 -1.45 12.22
CA CYS A 148 5.83 -0.18 11.51
C CYS A 148 4.47 0.43 11.16
N ILE A 149 4.46 1.76 11.00
CA ILE A 149 3.41 2.50 10.32
C ILE A 149 4.04 3.14 9.08
N LEU A 150 3.53 2.83 7.92
CA LEU A 150 3.99 3.36 6.64
C LEU A 150 2.96 4.33 6.08
N VAL A 151 3.39 5.52 5.64
CA VAL A 151 2.53 6.45 4.90
C VAL A 151 3.07 6.57 3.48
N THR A 152 2.26 6.16 2.51
CA THR A 152 2.68 6.09 1.11
C THR A 152 1.53 6.45 0.14
N TYR A 153 1.85 6.53 -1.12
CA TYR A 153 1.04 7.05 -2.18
C TYR A 153 0.27 5.95 -2.94
N PRO A 154 -0.87 6.27 -3.57
CA PRO A 154 -1.79 5.27 -4.11
C PRO A 154 -1.20 4.41 -5.23
N LEU A 155 -0.37 4.96 -6.14
CA LEU A 155 0.20 4.18 -7.24
C LEU A 155 1.25 3.21 -6.72
N PHE A 156 2.16 3.68 -5.85
CA PHE A 156 3.15 2.80 -5.24
C PHE A 156 2.48 1.77 -4.32
N LEU A 157 1.48 2.17 -3.55
CA LEU A 157 0.75 1.26 -2.66
C LEU A 157 0.12 0.10 -3.43
N ALA A 158 -0.44 0.34 -4.61
CA ALA A 158 -1.02 -0.73 -5.43
C ALA A 158 0.02 -1.81 -5.78
N GLU A 159 1.21 -1.42 -6.25
CA GLU A 159 2.30 -2.36 -6.55
C GLU A 159 2.84 -3.03 -5.28
N LEU A 160 2.98 -2.27 -4.17
CA LEU A 160 3.42 -2.80 -2.88
C LEU A 160 2.46 -3.88 -2.35
N LEU A 161 1.14 -3.68 -2.43
CA LEU A 161 0.16 -4.67 -2.00
C LEU A 161 0.23 -5.96 -2.82
N ASP A 162 0.50 -5.87 -4.11
CA ASP A 162 0.70 -7.03 -4.97
C ASP A 162 1.99 -7.78 -4.60
N ARG A 163 3.09 -7.06 -4.33
CA ARG A 163 4.36 -7.66 -3.88
C ARG A 163 4.22 -8.32 -2.51
N LEU A 164 3.56 -7.67 -1.55
CA LEU A 164 3.31 -8.24 -0.22
C LEU A 164 2.59 -9.59 -0.30
N ARG A 165 1.59 -9.73 -1.19
CA ARG A 165 0.90 -11.02 -1.41
C ARG A 165 1.84 -12.11 -1.94
N ILE A 166 2.76 -11.74 -2.85
CA ILE A 166 3.78 -12.65 -3.40
C ILE A 166 4.74 -13.08 -2.29
N HIS A 167 5.13 -12.18 -1.38
CA HIS A 167 5.98 -12.46 -0.23
C HIS A 167 5.24 -13.10 0.97
N SER A 168 4.06 -13.67 0.74
CA SER A 168 3.28 -14.41 1.73
C SER A 168 2.75 -13.58 2.89
N TYR A 169 2.52 -12.28 2.68
CA TYR A 169 1.79 -11.46 3.63
C TYR A 169 0.28 -11.57 3.43
N VAL A 170 -0.45 -11.53 4.53
CA VAL A 170 -1.90 -11.32 4.55
C VAL A 170 -2.16 -9.83 4.63
N VAL A 171 -3.01 -9.33 3.75
CA VAL A 171 -3.38 -7.92 3.69
C VAL A 171 -4.84 -7.80 4.13
N GLN A 172 -5.07 -7.19 5.27
CA GLN A 172 -6.39 -6.80 5.74
C GLN A 172 -6.62 -5.33 5.39
N ARG A 173 -7.78 -5.01 4.83
CA ARG A 173 -8.14 -3.64 4.43
C ARG A 173 -9.54 -3.30 4.93
N THR A 174 -9.75 -2.01 5.18
CA THR A 174 -11.04 -1.48 5.63
C THR A 174 -11.95 -1.08 4.46
N GLY A 175 -11.39 -0.83 3.28
CA GLY A 175 -12.10 -0.35 2.10
C GLY A 175 -12.44 -1.43 1.08
N MET A 176 -13.18 -1.04 0.04
CA MET A 176 -13.61 -1.90 -1.07
C MET A 176 -12.55 -2.00 -2.18
N LEU A 177 -12.96 -2.17 -3.46
CA LEU A 177 -12.09 -2.56 -4.58
C LEU A 177 -10.97 -1.58 -4.94
N LYS A 178 -11.18 -0.26 -4.80
CA LYS A 178 -10.18 0.76 -5.13
C LYS A 178 -9.54 1.31 -3.86
N ILE A 179 -8.23 1.55 -3.89
CA ILE A 179 -7.51 2.25 -2.81
C ILE A 179 -8.11 3.64 -2.68
N GLN A 180 -8.52 3.99 -1.46
CA GLN A 180 -9.09 5.28 -1.13
C GLN A 180 -8.05 6.14 -0.40
N PRO A 181 -8.11 7.48 -0.52
CA PRO A 181 -7.33 8.36 0.33
C PRO A 181 -7.61 8.05 1.81
N LEU A 182 -6.56 8.10 2.64
CA LEU A 182 -6.61 7.82 4.08
C LEU A 182 -7.03 6.39 4.45
N GLU A 183 -7.12 5.48 3.47
CA GLU A 183 -7.41 4.07 3.73
C GLU A 183 -6.24 3.41 4.46
N ARG A 184 -6.56 2.52 5.39
CA ARG A 184 -5.59 1.75 6.18
C ARG A 184 -5.59 0.30 5.76
N PHE A 185 -4.39 -0.26 5.71
CA PHE A 185 -4.13 -1.68 5.46
C PHE A 185 -3.30 -2.20 6.62
N VAL A 186 -3.68 -3.35 7.15
CA VAL A 186 -2.89 -4.06 8.16
C VAL A 186 -2.29 -5.28 7.48
N ILE A 187 -0.97 -5.42 7.56
CA ILE A 187 -0.25 -6.55 6.98
C ILE A 187 0.40 -7.39 8.08
N SER A 188 0.31 -8.71 7.94
CA SER A 188 0.96 -9.69 8.81
C SER A 188 1.51 -10.85 7.98
N ARG A 189 2.54 -11.53 8.44
CA ARG A 189 3.03 -12.74 7.77
C ARG A 189 2.07 -13.90 7.98
N LYS A 190 1.94 -14.76 6.96
CA LYS A 190 1.09 -15.97 7.05
C LYS A 190 1.51 -16.91 8.17
N ASP A 191 2.81 -17.01 8.43
CA ASP A 191 3.37 -17.91 9.43
C ASP A 191 3.01 -17.47 10.86
N GLU A 192 2.92 -16.17 11.11
CA GLU A 192 2.52 -15.59 12.38
C GLU A 192 1.02 -15.76 12.66
N HIS A 193 0.22 -15.83 11.59
CA HIS A 193 -1.24 -16.01 11.72
C HIS A 193 -1.64 -17.47 12.02
N CYS A 194 -0.79 -18.44 11.67
CA CYS A 194 -1.06 -19.88 11.85
C CYS A 194 -0.61 -20.44 13.20
N GLY A 195 0.14 -19.70 14.01
CA GLY A 195 0.65 -20.16 15.32
C GLY A 195 -0.44 -20.48 16.36
N GLY A 196 -1.68 -20.04 16.13
CA GLY A 196 -2.82 -20.25 17.03
C GLY A 196 -4.00 -21.04 16.43
N CYS A 197 -3.98 -21.36 15.16
CA CYS A 197 -5.10 -22.02 14.47
C CYS A 197 -5.06 -23.53 14.61
N GLN A 198 -5.36 -24.09 15.78
CA GLN A 198 -5.45 -25.56 15.92
C GLN A 198 -6.69 -26.16 15.24
N HIS A 199 -7.75 -25.44 14.90
CA HIS A 199 -9.00 -26.13 14.47
C HIS A 199 -9.89 -25.47 13.40
N ASN A 200 -9.66 -24.27 12.88
CA ASN A 200 -10.64 -23.64 11.98
C ASN A 200 -10.10 -22.80 10.80
N CYS A 201 -8.87 -23.02 10.34
CA CYS A 201 -8.33 -22.30 9.16
C CYS A 201 -9.11 -22.56 7.87
N PHE A 202 -9.89 -23.62 7.78
CA PHE A 202 -10.64 -24.01 6.58
C PHE A 202 -11.84 -23.12 6.29
N LEU A 203 -12.46 -22.54 7.32
CA LEU A 203 -13.68 -21.74 7.18
C LEU A 203 -13.40 -20.24 7.04
N SER A 204 -12.25 -19.75 7.51
CA SER A 204 -11.94 -18.32 7.54
C SER A 204 -10.92 -17.84 6.52
N ASN A 205 -10.13 -18.74 5.88
CA ASN A 205 -9.10 -18.33 4.94
C ASN A 205 -8.78 -19.42 3.90
N PRO A 206 -9.44 -19.43 2.73
CA PRO A 206 -9.24 -20.45 1.68
C PRO A 206 -7.83 -20.47 1.06
N GLY A 207 -6.94 -19.55 1.45
CA GLY A 207 -5.54 -19.46 0.99
C GLY A 207 -4.52 -20.10 1.91
N CYS A 208 -4.89 -20.64 3.08
CA CYS A 208 -3.96 -21.30 3.98
C CYS A 208 -3.59 -22.70 3.45
N GLY A 209 -2.35 -22.88 2.96
CA GLY A 209 -1.88 -24.10 2.28
C GLY A 209 -1.81 -25.38 3.16
N VAL A 210 -1.81 -25.24 4.49
CA VAL A 210 -1.67 -26.36 5.43
C VAL A 210 -2.89 -27.31 5.43
N GLY A 211 -4.05 -26.82 4.93
CA GLY A 211 -5.28 -27.63 4.87
C GLY A 211 -5.39 -28.56 3.66
N ARG A 212 -4.69 -28.29 2.54
CA ARG A 212 -4.84 -29.10 1.31
C ARG A 212 -4.17 -30.45 1.39
N ASP A 213 -3.03 -30.56 2.04
CA ASP A 213 -2.30 -31.82 2.11
C ASP A 213 -2.96 -32.87 3.01
N LYS A 214 -3.73 -32.44 4.03
CA LYS A 214 -4.47 -33.38 4.90
C LYS A 214 -5.75 -33.92 4.27
N ALA A 215 -6.40 -33.15 3.38
CA ALA A 215 -7.61 -33.60 2.69
C ALA A 215 -7.30 -34.65 1.60
N MET A 216 -6.16 -34.52 0.90
CA MET A 216 -5.73 -35.51 -0.10
C MET A 216 -5.30 -36.85 0.50
N ARG A 217 -4.75 -36.87 1.72
CA ARG A 217 -4.35 -38.13 2.38
C ARG A 217 -5.51 -38.97 2.94
N LYS A 218 -6.67 -38.33 3.19
CA LYS A 218 -7.87 -39.07 3.64
C LYS A 218 -8.72 -39.65 2.51
N GLY A 219 -8.52 -39.19 1.28
CA GLY A 219 -9.29 -39.69 0.11
C GLY A 219 -8.73 -40.97 -0.54
N LEU A 220 -7.57 -41.46 -0.12
CA LEU A 220 -6.88 -42.62 -0.73
C LEU A 220 -6.96 -43.92 0.10
N GLN A 221 -7.78 -43.99 1.14
CA GLN A 221 -7.94 -45.18 1.97
C GLN A 221 -9.35 -45.77 1.96
N VAL A 222 -10.07 -45.72 0.84
CA VAL A 222 -11.26 -46.58 0.66
C VAL A 222 -11.27 -47.05 -0.77
N ARG A 223 -10.63 -48.20 -1.04
CA ARG A 223 -11.03 -49.30 -1.95
C ARG A 223 -9.87 -50.27 -2.11
N SER A 224 -9.92 -51.27 -1.32
CA SER A 224 -9.52 -52.66 -1.69
C SER A 224 -10.49 -53.63 -1.07
#